data_6ad16c24a6e287af37575495b1b6b1b9
#
_entry.id   6ad16c24a6e287af37575495b1b6b1b9
#
_cell.length_a   1.000
_cell.length_b   1.000
_cell.length_c   1.000
_cell.angle_alpha   90.00
_cell.angle_beta   90.00
_cell.angle_gamma   90.00
#
_symmetry.space_group_name_H-M   'P 1'
#
loop_
_entity.id
_entity.type
_entity.pdbx_description
1 polymer ?
#
loop_
_entity_poly.entity_id
_entity_poly.type
_entity_poly.pdbx_seq_one_letter_code
_entity_poly.pdbx_strand_id
1 'polypeptide(L)'
;MMEVRELLIKLNKEKGVTIFISSHLLQEIDKMVTHLGIISNGEIKFEGSKEQLNDLYKFQKTKFQMKNVSDFIKILNTQYDVELKSETEISVVTNSQKEIAHINTLLVKNGAEIFQISPAGGLEEWFMEITKQN
;
A
#
# COMPACT_ATOMS: atom_id res chain seq x y z
N MET A 1 -23.78 -14.05 10.98
CA MET A 1 -23.15 -15.25 10.44
C MET A 1 -21.64 -15.08 10.40
N MET A 2 -20.92 -16.05 10.91
CA MET A 2 -19.46 -16.00 10.89
C MET A 2 -18.95 -16.27 9.48
N GLU A 3 -18.14 -15.36 8.96
CA GLU A 3 -17.50 -15.57 7.68
C GLU A 3 -16.40 -16.62 7.78
N VAL A 4 -16.08 -17.24 6.66
CA VAL A 4 -14.99 -18.22 6.60
C VAL A 4 -13.68 -17.60 7.10
N ARG A 5 -13.42 -16.36 6.75
CA ARG A 5 -12.22 -15.64 7.21
C ARG A 5 -12.13 -15.59 8.73
N GLU A 6 -13.21 -15.23 9.39
CA GLU A 6 -13.27 -15.18 10.85
C GLU A 6 -13.02 -16.54 11.48
N LEU A 7 -13.60 -17.58 10.89
CA LEU A 7 -13.40 -18.96 11.36
C LEU A 7 -11.94 -19.37 11.26
N LEU A 8 -11.28 -19.06 10.15
CA LEU A 8 -9.88 -19.41 9.95
C LEU A 8 -8.97 -18.69 10.95
N ILE A 9 -9.22 -17.41 11.18
CA ILE A 9 -8.47 -16.63 12.15
C ILE A 9 -8.64 -17.22 13.55
N LYS A 10 -9.86 -17.57 13.91
CA LYS A 10 -10.17 -18.15 15.19
C LYS A 10 -9.49 -19.50 15.40
N LEU A 11 -9.51 -20.37 14.40
CA LEU A 11 -8.83 -21.67 14.46
C LEU A 11 -7.35 -21.51 14.68
N ASN A 12 -6.74 -20.56 13.99
CA ASN A 12 -5.32 -20.28 14.16
C ASN A 12 -4.99 -19.78 15.56
N LYS A 13 -5.72 -18.76 16.02
CA LYS A 13 -5.43 -18.12 17.31
C LYS A 13 -5.78 -18.97 18.51
N GLU A 14 -6.93 -19.62 18.48
CA GLU A 14 -7.42 -20.38 19.64
C GLU A 14 -6.94 -21.82 19.66
N LYS A 15 -6.79 -22.46 18.50
CA LYS A 15 -6.44 -23.87 18.40
C LYS A 15 -5.01 -24.11 17.94
N GLY A 16 -4.28 -23.07 17.59
CA GLY A 16 -2.90 -23.21 17.11
C GLY A 16 -2.77 -23.91 15.78
N VAL A 17 -3.83 -23.91 14.98
CA VAL A 17 -3.83 -24.56 13.67
C VAL A 17 -3.11 -23.68 12.67
N THR A 18 -2.16 -24.24 11.94
CA THR A 18 -1.51 -23.58 10.83
C THR A 18 -2.38 -23.75 9.59
N ILE A 19 -2.67 -22.63 8.92
CA ILE A 19 -3.56 -22.64 7.75
C ILE A 19 -2.78 -22.14 6.55
N PHE A 20 -2.82 -22.92 5.48
CA PHE A 20 -2.20 -22.56 4.21
C PHE A 20 -3.30 -22.28 3.18
N ILE A 21 -3.24 -21.10 2.56
CA ILE A 21 -4.25 -20.66 1.60
C ILE A 21 -3.55 -20.23 0.31
N SER A 22 -4.08 -20.70 -0.82
CA SER A 22 -3.67 -20.22 -2.14
C SER A 22 -4.85 -19.48 -2.74
N SER A 23 -4.62 -18.24 -3.16
CA SER A 23 -5.70 -17.42 -3.71
C SER A 23 -5.16 -16.29 -4.57
N HIS A 24 -6.01 -15.80 -5.46
CA HIS A 24 -5.75 -14.58 -6.21
C HIS A 24 -6.60 -13.40 -5.67
N LEU A 25 -7.40 -13.64 -4.62
CA LEU A 25 -8.24 -12.61 -4.01
C LEU A 25 -7.44 -11.88 -2.94
N LEU A 26 -6.60 -10.95 -3.37
CA LEU A 26 -5.61 -10.31 -2.50
C LEU A 26 -6.21 -9.51 -1.35
N GLN A 27 -7.37 -8.90 -1.57
CA GLN A 27 -8.02 -8.12 -0.52
C GLN A 27 -8.48 -8.99 0.65
N GLU A 28 -8.95 -10.21 0.36
CA GLU A 28 -9.36 -11.14 1.41
C GLU A 28 -8.16 -11.70 2.15
N ILE A 29 -7.09 -12.03 1.41
CA ILE A 29 -5.86 -12.54 2.00
C ILE A 29 -5.23 -11.49 2.92
N ASP A 30 -5.20 -10.23 2.48
CA ASP A 30 -4.58 -9.14 3.23
C ASP A 30 -5.15 -9.00 4.65
N LYS A 31 -6.41 -9.35 4.83
CA LYS A 31 -7.09 -9.23 6.13
C LYS A 31 -6.77 -10.35 7.11
N MET A 32 -6.25 -11.47 6.65
CA MET A 32 -6.07 -12.63 7.52
C MET A 32 -4.69 -13.26 7.55
N VAL A 33 -3.83 -12.99 6.57
CA VAL A 33 -2.52 -13.65 6.54
C VAL A 33 -1.52 -12.99 7.47
N THR A 34 -0.62 -13.82 7.99
CA THR A 34 0.52 -13.36 8.78
C THR A 34 1.80 -13.48 7.97
N HIS A 35 1.88 -14.48 7.10
CA HIS A 35 3.04 -14.76 6.24
C HIS A 35 2.54 -15.04 4.84
N LEU A 36 3.34 -14.71 3.84
CA LEU A 36 2.94 -14.94 2.47
C LEU A 36 4.13 -15.25 1.58
N GLY A 37 3.84 -15.97 0.50
CA GLY A 37 4.74 -16.17 -0.60
C GLY A 37 4.09 -15.65 -1.87
N ILE A 38 4.82 -14.89 -2.65
CA ILE A 38 4.34 -14.37 -3.93
C ILE A 38 5.04 -15.12 -5.04
N ILE A 39 4.26 -15.78 -5.89
CA ILE A 39 4.76 -16.61 -6.99
C ILE A 39 4.37 -15.96 -8.30
N SER A 40 5.32 -15.88 -9.21
CA SER A 40 5.07 -15.37 -10.56
C SER A 40 6.04 -16.07 -11.53
N ASN A 41 5.50 -16.51 -12.65
CA ASN A 41 6.27 -17.19 -13.70
C ASN A 41 7.09 -18.38 -13.17
N GLY A 42 6.50 -19.15 -12.24
CA GLY A 42 7.13 -20.32 -11.66
C GLY A 42 8.22 -20.04 -10.64
N GLU A 43 8.38 -18.80 -10.25
CA GLU A 43 9.40 -18.41 -9.28
C GLU A 43 8.77 -17.74 -8.05
N ILE A 44 9.39 -17.96 -6.89
CA ILE A 44 9.00 -17.25 -5.67
C ILE A 44 9.65 -15.88 -5.71
N LYS A 45 8.84 -14.84 -5.82
CA LYS A 45 9.31 -13.46 -5.89
C LYS A 45 9.47 -12.80 -4.51
N PHE A 46 8.72 -13.28 -3.55
CA PHE A 46 8.80 -12.84 -2.17
C PHE A 46 8.34 -13.95 -1.24
N GLU A 47 8.98 -14.08 -0.11
CA GLU A 47 8.57 -15.00 0.95
C GLU A 47 8.92 -14.37 2.29
N GLY A 48 7.95 -14.26 3.17
CA GLY A 48 8.18 -13.67 4.47
C GLY A 48 6.89 -13.25 5.15
N SER A 49 7.03 -12.47 6.23
CA SER A 49 5.89 -11.96 6.96
C SER A 49 5.25 -10.80 6.21
N LYS A 50 3.98 -10.55 6.51
CA LYS A 50 3.28 -9.38 5.98
C LYS A 50 3.99 -8.08 6.39
N GLU A 51 4.52 -8.05 7.62
CA GLU A 51 5.26 -6.89 8.11
C GLU A 51 6.52 -6.63 7.30
N GLN A 52 7.25 -7.69 6.95
CA GLN A 52 8.45 -7.57 6.13
C GLN A 52 8.12 -6.99 4.75
N LEU A 53 7.02 -7.46 4.17
CA LEU A 53 6.57 -6.95 2.88
C LEU A 53 6.16 -5.47 2.99
N ASN A 54 5.42 -5.14 4.02
CA ASN A 54 5.01 -3.76 4.27
C ASN A 54 6.22 -2.84 4.43
N ASP A 55 7.24 -3.28 5.17
CA ASP A 55 8.44 -2.50 5.39
C ASP A 55 9.21 -2.23 4.10
N LEU A 56 9.17 -3.16 3.15
CA LEU A 56 9.80 -2.97 1.86
C LEU A 56 9.12 -1.91 0.99
N TYR A 57 7.81 -1.75 1.12
CA TYR A 57 7.03 -0.94 0.19
C TYR A 57 6.33 0.27 0.80
N LYS A 58 6.32 0.42 2.11
CA LYS A 58 5.53 1.45 2.79
C LYS A 58 5.85 2.89 2.42
N PHE A 59 7.05 3.15 1.93
CA PHE A 59 7.44 4.50 1.54
C PHE A 59 7.54 4.69 0.04
N GLN A 60 7.22 3.68 -0.76
CA GLN A 60 7.37 3.78 -2.22
C GLN A 60 6.32 4.67 -2.87
N LYS A 61 5.13 4.69 -2.31
CA LYS A 61 4.08 5.60 -2.76
C LYS A 61 3.32 6.11 -1.56
N THR A 62 3.00 7.39 -1.59
CA THR A 62 2.25 8.03 -0.51
C THR A 62 1.02 8.72 -1.10
N LYS A 63 -0.11 8.51 -0.46
CA LYS A 63 -1.37 9.09 -0.86
C LYS A 63 -1.63 10.34 -0.03
N PHE A 64 -1.94 11.45 -0.73
CA PHE A 64 -2.32 12.71 -0.10
C PHE A 64 -3.76 13.03 -0.48
N GLN A 65 -4.59 13.27 0.51
CA GLN A 65 -5.97 13.68 0.28
C GLN A 65 -6.13 15.14 0.69
N MET A 66 -6.64 15.94 -0.24
CA MET A 66 -6.79 17.38 -0.06
C MET A 66 -7.84 17.89 -1.04
N LYS A 67 -8.31 19.13 -0.84
CA LYS A 67 -9.20 19.77 -1.80
C LYS A 67 -8.40 20.30 -2.98
N ASN A 68 -9.02 20.23 -4.16
CA ASN A 68 -8.48 20.85 -5.39
C ASN A 68 -7.04 20.41 -5.71
N VAL A 69 -6.83 19.09 -5.72
CA VAL A 69 -5.49 18.52 -5.95
C VAL A 69 -4.87 19.01 -7.26
N SER A 70 -5.69 19.29 -8.28
CA SER A 70 -5.18 19.71 -9.58
C SER A 70 -4.41 21.04 -9.51
N ASP A 71 -4.73 21.89 -8.53
CA ASP A 71 -4.02 23.15 -8.34
C ASP A 71 -2.60 22.96 -7.83
N PHE A 72 -2.29 21.79 -7.28
CA PHE A 72 -1.01 21.53 -6.64
C PHE A 72 -0.13 20.55 -7.41
N ILE A 73 -0.66 19.88 -8.42
CA ILE A 73 0.11 18.90 -9.20
C ILE A 73 1.33 19.54 -9.86
N LYS A 74 1.19 20.73 -10.40
CA LYS A 74 2.30 21.41 -11.09
C LYS A 74 3.46 21.66 -10.15
N ILE A 75 3.18 21.97 -8.89
CA ILE A 75 4.20 22.23 -7.88
C ILE A 75 5.01 20.95 -7.62
N LEU A 76 4.33 19.81 -7.54
CA LEU A 76 4.97 18.53 -7.23
C LEU A 76 5.63 17.90 -8.46
N ASN A 77 5.07 18.05 -9.64
CA ASN A 77 5.58 17.42 -10.85
C ASN A 77 7.00 17.85 -11.23
N THR A 78 7.45 18.98 -10.73
CA THR A 78 8.82 19.43 -11.00
C THR A 78 9.86 18.61 -10.26
N GLN A 79 9.49 17.96 -9.16
CA GLN A 79 10.41 17.24 -8.29
C GLN A 79 10.03 15.79 -8.05
N TYR A 80 8.77 15.43 -8.21
CA TYR A 80 8.24 14.13 -7.86
C TYR A 80 7.39 13.55 -8.96
N ASP A 81 7.28 12.22 -8.95
CA ASP A 81 6.38 11.50 -9.85
C ASP A 81 5.01 11.43 -9.18
N VAL A 82 4.04 12.13 -9.74
CA VAL A 82 2.71 12.30 -9.16
C VAL A 82 1.66 11.70 -10.08
N GLU A 83 0.75 10.93 -9.49
CA GLU A 83 -0.40 10.36 -10.21
C GLU A 83 -1.69 10.93 -9.63
N LEU A 84 -2.51 11.53 -10.49
CA LEU A 84 -3.82 12.03 -10.09
C LEU A 84 -4.80 10.86 -9.99
N LYS A 85 -5.37 10.66 -8.80
CA LYS A 85 -6.34 9.59 -8.57
C LYS A 85 -7.78 10.09 -8.63
N SER A 86 -8.04 11.28 -8.11
CA SER A 86 -9.36 11.92 -8.13
C SER A 86 -9.20 13.41 -7.89
N GLU A 87 -10.31 14.13 -7.78
CA GLU A 87 -10.27 15.58 -7.47
C GLU A 87 -9.71 15.88 -6.09
N THR A 88 -9.68 14.85 -5.20
CA THR A 88 -9.24 15.03 -3.82
C THR A 88 -8.05 14.15 -3.46
N GLU A 89 -7.53 13.36 -4.39
CA GLU A 89 -6.48 12.40 -4.04
C GLU A 89 -5.39 12.35 -5.09
N ILE A 90 -4.13 12.41 -4.62
CA ILE A 90 -2.95 12.15 -5.45
C ILE A 90 -2.10 11.09 -4.80
N SER A 91 -1.36 10.37 -5.62
CA SER A 91 -0.36 9.42 -5.18
C SER A 91 1.00 9.90 -5.66
N VAL A 92 1.97 9.94 -4.76
CA VAL A 92 3.31 10.45 -5.07
C VAL A 92 4.32 9.34 -4.78
N VAL A 93 5.25 9.14 -5.71
CA VAL A 93 6.36 8.21 -5.49
C VAL A 93 7.31 8.85 -4.45
N THR A 94 7.54 8.13 -3.36
CA THR A 94 8.35 8.61 -2.25
C THR A 94 9.37 7.55 -1.85
N ASN A 95 10.41 7.95 -1.14
CA ASN A 95 11.47 7.03 -0.73
C ASN A 95 11.70 7.00 0.79
N SER A 96 11.17 7.96 1.52
CA SER A 96 11.42 8.05 2.96
C SER A 96 10.39 8.93 3.66
N GLN A 97 10.36 8.82 4.98
CA GLN A 97 9.53 9.69 5.81
C GLN A 97 9.91 11.16 5.66
N LYS A 98 11.20 11.41 5.52
CA LYS A 98 11.71 12.78 5.35
C LYS A 98 11.16 13.41 4.07
N GLU A 99 11.10 12.64 3.00
CA GLU A 99 10.56 13.10 1.74
C GLU A 99 9.06 13.37 1.84
N ILE A 100 8.33 12.51 2.53
CA ILE A 100 6.90 12.70 2.78
C ILE A 100 6.66 14.00 3.56
N ALA A 101 7.45 14.24 4.59
CA ALA A 101 7.37 15.46 5.38
C ALA A 101 7.66 16.71 4.54
N HIS A 102 8.65 16.61 3.65
CA HIS A 102 8.99 17.70 2.74
C HIS A 102 7.84 18.02 1.79
N ILE A 103 7.22 17.01 1.24
CA ILE A 103 6.07 17.18 0.33
C ILE A 103 4.91 17.84 1.08
N ASN A 104 4.63 17.38 2.29
CA ASN A 104 3.58 17.96 3.12
C ASN A 104 3.84 19.47 3.36
N THR A 105 5.05 19.80 3.76
CA THR A 105 5.45 21.18 3.98
C THR A 105 5.28 22.04 2.74
N LEU A 106 5.73 21.52 1.60
CA LEU A 106 5.62 22.21 0.32
C LEU A 106 4.17 22.48 -0.05
N LEU A 107 3.31 21.49 0.10
CA LEU A 107 1.89 21.63 -0.22
C LEU A 107 1.20 22.63 0.69
N VAL A 108 1.38 22.51 2.00
CA VAL A 108 0.77 23.40 2.98
C VAL A 108 1.25 24.83 2.80
N LYS A 109 2.53 25.01 2.50
CA LYS A 109 3.12 26.34 2.27
C LYS A 109 2.47 27.02 1.05
N ASN A 110 2.01 26.25 0.10
CA ASN A 110 1.34 26.76 -1.10
C ASN A 110 -0.19 26.78 -0.98
N GLY A 111 -0.72 26.61 0.23
CA GLY A 111 -2.14 26.78 0.49
C GLY A 111 -2.96 25.51 0.49
N ALA A 112 -2.34 24.34 0.42
CA ALA A 112 -3.09 23.10 0.44
C ALA A 112 -3.68 22.81 1.82
N GLU A 113 -4.90 22.30 1.82
CA GLU A 113 -5.57 21.83 3.04
C GLU A 113 -5.59 20.31 2.99
N ILE A 114 -4.61 19.69 3.64
CA ILE A 114 -4.44 18.24 3.62
C ILE A 114 -5.19 17.63 4.78
N PHE A 115 -6.08 16.68 4.51
CA PHE A 115 -6.84 16.03 5.57
C PHE A 115 -6.43 14.56 5.78
N GLN A 116 -5.61 13.99 4.93
CA GLN A 116 -5.07 12.66 5.20
C GLN A 116 -3.80 12.41 4.38
N ILE A 117 -2.82 11.79 5.02
CA ILE A 117 -1.60 11.29 4.39
C ILE A 117 -1.47 9.83 4.82
N SER A 118 -1.34 8.93 3.85
CA SER A 118 -1.25 7.50 4.16
C SER A 118 -0.43 6.79 3.09
N PRO A 119 0.12 5.60 3.40
CA PRO A 119 0.75 4.80 2.35
C PRO A 119 -0.25 4.53 1.24
N ALA A 120 0.17 4.67 0.01
CA ALA A 120 -0.65 4.34 -1.14
C ALA A 120 -0.53 2.85 -1.42
N GLY A 121 -1.68 2.23 -1.66
CA GLY A 121 -1.72 0.83 -1.96
C GLY A 121 -1.67 -0.08 -0.75
N GLY A 122 -1.58 -1.34 -1.00
CA GLY A 122 -1.50 -2.39 -0.01
C GLY A 122 -0.99 -3.63 -0.73
N LEU A 123 -1.39 -4.80 -0.26
CA LEU A 123 -0.92 -6.07 -0.82
C LEU A 123 -1.14 -6.15 -2.33
N GLU A 124 -2.28 -5.70 -2.82
CA GLU A 124 -2.59 -5.75 -4.26
C GLU A 124 -1.59 -4.94 -5.08
N GLU A 125 -1.30 -3.72 -4.68
CA GLU A 125 -0.33 -2.88 -5.39
C GLU A 125 1.08 -3.44 -5.28
N TRP A 126 1.46 -3.93 -4.11
CA TRP A 126 2.78 -4.55 -3.92
C TRP A 126 2.93 -5.79 -4.78
N PHE A 127 1.88 -6.60 -4.86
CA PHE A 127 1.86 -7.77 -5.73
C PHE A 127 2.06 -7.37 -7.19
N MET A 128 1.34 -6.35 -7.65
CA MET A 128 1.48 -5.87 -9.02
C MET A 128 2.90 -5.38 -9.30
N GLU A 129 3.50 -4.69 -8.36
CA GLU A 129 4.86 -4.19 -8.51
C GLU A 129 5.89 -5.31 -8.57
N ILE A 130 5.75 -6.31 -7.68
CA ILE A 130 6.65 -7.46 -7.62
C ILE A 130 6.56 -8.31 -8.88
N THR A 131 5.35 -8.52 -9.40
CA THR A 131 5.11 -9.41 -10.53
C THR A 131 5.21 -8.71 -11.89
N LYS A 132 5.34 -7.39 -11.90
CA LYS A 132 5.42 -6.57 -13.11
C LYS A 132 6.68 -6.84 -13.92
N GLN A 133 7.74 -7.26 -13.27
CA GLN A 133 9.01 -7.49 -13.93
C GLN A 133 9.05 -8.83 -14.60
N ASN A 134 9.36 -8.81 -15.85
CA ASN A 134 9.51 -10.01 -16.67
C ASN A 134 10.95 -10.49 -16.66
#